data_0a33da6badae780d1fabadc028bcc886
#
_entry.id   0a33da6badae780d1fabadc028bcc886
#
_cell.length_a   1.000
_cell.length_b   1.000
_cell.length_c   1.000
_cell.angle_alpha   90.00
_cell.angle_beta   90.00
_cell.angle_gamma   90.00
#
_symmetry.space_group_name_H-M   'P 1'
#
loop_
_entity.id
_entity.type
_entity.pdbx_description
1 polymer ?
#
loop_
_entity_poly.entity_id
_entity_poly.type
_entity_poly.pdbx_seq_one_letter_code
_entity_poly.pdbx_strand_id
1 'polypeptide(L)'
;MDSKQLDDFAKMSLPEWDDLPNFELHLDQVIDLANNYLRPLEVDLLTPTMMHNYLKQTVIIRPKRKLYGRMQLAAVIVIGCLKSVLSLDEIKRGFEVELKATSSRKAYNNFVGAFNDEVYRISQHGPRNLWGELLAEPAAVSLQHSAIVSMLAKK
;
A
#
# COMPACT_ATOMS: atom_id res chain seq x y z
N MET A 1 -2.04 20.79 3.64
CA MET A 1 -0.70 20.17 3.52
C MET A 1 0.33 21.28 3.50
N ASP A 2 1.28 21.25 4.40
CA ASP A 2 2.37 22.22 4.38
C ASP A 2 3.42 21.89 3.29
N SER A 3 4.35 22.81 3.04
CA SER A 3 5.34 22.63 1.98
C SER A 3 6.26 21.43 2.23
N LYS A 4 6.57 21.13 3.50
CA LYS A 4 7.40 19.98 3.86
C LYS A 4 6.68 18.65 3.57
N GLN A 5 5.41 18.57 3.92
CA GLN A 5 4.59 17.40 3.62
C GLN A 5 4.49 17.17 2.11
N LEU A 6 4.31 18.24 1.35
CA LEU A 6 4.26 18.17 -0.10
C LEU A 6 5.58 17.69 -0.69
N ASP A 7 6.70 18.18 -0.15
CA ASP A 7 8.04 17.74 -0.57
C ASP A 7 8.27 16.27 -0.24
N ASP A 8 7.83 15.82 0.93
CA ASP A 8 7.93 14.42 1.35
C ASP A 8 7.09 13.52 0.42
N PHE A 9 5.88 13.96 0.07
CA PHE A 9 5.06 13.26 -0.92
C PHE A 9 5.71 13.23 -2.30
N ALA A 10 6.27 14.33 -2.73
CA ALA A 10 6.90 14.41 -4.05
C ALA A 10 8.06 13.43 -4.21
N LYS A 11 8.73 13.09 -3.11
CA LYS A 11 9.84 12.14 -3.08
C LYS A 11 9.40 10.71 -2.80
N MET A 12 8.13 10.50 -2.45
CA MET A 12 7.61 9.19 -2.13
C MET A 12 7.54 8.32 -3.38
N SER A 13 7.99 7.09 -3.24
CA SER A 13 7.85 6.06 -4.25
C SER A 13 7.79 4.71 -3.57
N LEU A 14 6.78 3.91 -3.89
CA LEU A 14 6.74 2.53 -3.46
C LEU A 14 7.68 1.70 -4.33
N PRO A 15 8.37 0.70 -3.75
CA PRO A 15 9.27 -0.16 -4.51
C PRO A 15 8.47 -1.11 -5.41
N GLU A 16 9.02 -1.43 -6.57
CA GLU A 16 8.50 -2.49 -7.40
C GLU A 16 8.88 -3.87 -6.82
N TRP A 17 8.27 -4.92 -7.36
CA TRP A 17 8.49 -6.28 -6.86
C TRP A 17 9.97 -6.67 -6.81
N ASP A 18 10.72 -6.38 -7.86
CA ASP A 18 12.14 -6.75 -7.94
C ASP A 18 13.04 -5.94 -7.01
N ASP A 19 12.56 -4.80 -6.52
CA ASP A 19 13.26 -3.96 -5.54
C ASP A 19 13.04 -4.45 -4.10
N LEU A 20 12.09 -5.37 -3.90
CA LEU A 20 11.88 -5.97 -2.59
C LEU A 20 12.97 -7.02 -2.33
N PRO A 21 13.35 -7.23 -1.06
CA PRO A 21 14.32 -8.28 -0.72
C PRO A 21 13.91 -9.64 -1.29
N ASN A 22 14.86 -10.36 -1.87
CA ASN A 22 14.66 -11.70 -2.41
C ASN A 22 14.99 -12.81 -1.42
N PHE A 23 15.23 -12.47 -0.17
CA PHE A 23 15.48 -13.39 0.93
C PHE A 23 14.36 -13.29 1.97
N GLU A 24 14.23 -14.31 2.79
CA GLU A 24 13.20 -14.38 3.81
C GLU A 24 13.51 -13.47 5.01
N LEU A 25 12.45 -12.92 5.60
CA LEU A 25 12.53 -11.96 6.69
C LEU A 25 11.78 -12.47 7.92
N HIS A 26 12.23 -12.07 9.10
CA HIS A 26 11.47 -12.25 10.33
C HIS A 26 10.35 -11.21 10.44
N LEU A 27 9.39 -11.46 11.33
CA LEU A 27 8.21 -10.59 11.49
C LEU A 27 8.57 -9.13 11.75
N ASP A 28 9.49 -8.86 12.65
CA ASP A 28 9.94 -7.52 12.99
C ASP A 28 10.58 -6.81 11.80
N GLN A 29 11.36 -7.54 11.01
CA GLN A 29 12.01 -7.01 9.80
C GLN A 29 10.98 -6.65 8.72
N VAL A 30 9.95 -7.48 8.53
CA VAL A 30 8.86 -7.19 7.59
C VAL A 30 8.13 -5.92 8.00
N ILE A 31 7.79 -5.81 9.29
CA ILE A 31 7.08 -4.65 9.84
C ILE A 31 7.92 -3.38 9.66
N ASP A 32 9.18 -3.42 10.05
CA ASP A 32 10.08 -2.25 9.94
C ASP A 32 10.25 -1.80 8.50
N LEU A 33 10.47 -2.75 7.60
CA LEU A 33 10.68 -2.44 6.18
C LEU A 33 9.42 -1.86 5.54
N ALA A 34 8.27 -2.49 5.75
CA ALA A 34 7.00 -1.98 5.25
C ALA A 34 6.70 -0.58 5.80
N ASN A 35 6.91 -0.38 7.09
CA ASN A 35 6.69 0.93 7.71
C ASN A 35 7.61 2.02 7.15
N ASN A 36 8.83 1.69 6.79
CA ASN A 36 9.72 2.66 6.14
C ASN A 36 9.15 3.17 4.82
N TYR A 37 8.50 2.30 4.04
CA TYR A 37 7.83 2.71 2.80
C TYR A 37 6.54 3.50 3.08
N LEU A 38 5.84 3.20 4.17
CA LEU A 38 4.54 3.79 4.48
C LEU A 38 4.61 5.15 5.20
N ARG A 39 5.75 5.47 5.83
CA ARG A 39 5.88 6.71 6.64
C ARG A 39 5.44 7.99 5.93
N PRO A 40 5.81 8.23 4.65
CA PRO A 40 5.39 9.46 3.97
C PRO A 40 3.88 9.61 3.79
N LEU A 41 3.10 8.53 3.91
CA LEU A 41 1.65 8.57 3.82
C LEU A 41 0.96 9.09 5.08
N GLU A 42 1.67 9.19 6.20
CA GLU A 42 1.11 9.59 7.49
C GLU A 42 -0.08 8.72 7.94
N VAL A 43 -0.07 7.44 7.56
CA VAL A 43 -1.05 6.44 8.02
C VAL A 43 -0.56 5.77 9.30
N ASP A 44 -1.48 5.13 10.01
CA ASP A 44 -1.11 4.31 11.17
C ASP A 44 -0.16 3.19 10.72
N LEU A 45 1.01 3.14 11.36
CA LEU A 45 2.01 2.15 11.03
C LEU A 45 1.58 0.75 11.43
N LEU A 46 2.11 -0.23 10.73
CA LEU A 46 1.87 -1.65 11.00
C LEU A 46 2.44 -2.06 12.35
N THR A 47 1.73 -2.92 13.05
CA THR A 47 2.13 -3.48 14.36
C THR A 47 2.10 -5.00 14.32
N PRO A 48 2.78 -5.69 15.23
CA PRO A 48 2.69 -7.15 15.34
C PRO A 48 1.25 -7.65 15.51
N THR A 49 0.43 -6.93 16.28
CA THR A 49 -0.99 -7.27 16.48
C THR A 49 -1.77 -7.23 15.17
N MET A 50 -1.55 -6.21 14.35
CA MET A 50 -2.14 -6.11 13.02
C MET A 50 -1.73 -7.29 12.13
N MET A 51 -0.46 -7.63 12.11
CA MET A 51 0.07 -8.77 11.33
C MET A 51 -0.59 -10.09 11.76
N HIS A 52 -0.71 -10.33 13.05
CA HIS A 52 -1.39 -11.53 13.56
C HIS A 52 -2.85 -11.58 13.10
N ASN A 53 -3.54 -10.44 13.10
CA ASN A 53 -4.90 -10.36 12.60
C ASN A 53 -5.00 -10.65 11.10
N TYR A 54 -4.07 -10.13 10.30
CA TYR A 54 -4.05 -10.38 8.86
C TYR A 54 -3.83 -11.86 8.54
N LEU A 55 -2.98 -12.54 9.30
CA LEU A 55 -2.77 -13.98 9.18
C LEU A 55 -4.02 -14.77 9.61
N LYS A 56 -4.63 -14.37 10.73
CA LYS A 56 -5.85 -15.01 11.25
C LYS A 56 -7.01 -14.88 10.26
N GLN A 57 -7.18 -13.72 9.64
CA GLN A 57 -8.23 -13.45 8.65
C GLN A 57 -7.88 -14.00 7.26
N THR A 58 -6.74 -14.63 7.11
CA THR A 58 -6.22 -15.18 5.85
C THR A 58 -6.08 -14.15 4.72
N VAL A 59 -5.85 -12.89 5.06
CA VAL A 59 -5.55 -11.83 4.09
C VAL A 59 -4.14 -12.01 3.55
N ILE A 60 -3.23 -12.48 4.41
CA ILE A 60 -1.85 -12.82 4.05
C ILE A 60 -1.67 -14.33 4.21
N ILE A 61 -0.99 -14.94 3.25
CA ILE A 61 -0.63 -16.36 3.31
C ILE A 61 0.35 -16.58 4.46
N ARG A 62 0.10 -17.61 5.26
CA ARG A 62 0.95 -17.95 6.39
C ARG A 62 2.39 -18.19 5.95
N PRO A 63 3.37 -17.59 6.64
CA PRO A 63 4.77 -17.83 6.33
C PRO A 63 5.16 -19.25 6.72
N LYS A 64 6.05 -19.84 5.92
CA LYS A 64 6.66 -21.12 6.24
C LYS A 64 7.75 -20.89 7.30
N ARG A 65 7.72 -21.68 8.38
CA ARG A 65 8.74 -21.60 9.45
C ARG A 65 8.91 -20.20 10.05
N LYS A 66 7.81 -19.41 10.08
CA LYS A 66 7.82 -18.02 10.59
C LYS A 66 8.74 -17.07 9.81
N LEU A 67 9.07 -17.40 8.56
CA LEU A 67 9.84 -16.56 7.67
C LEU A 67 8.97 -16.03 6.54
N TYR A 68 9.01 -14.74 6.35
CA TYR A 68 8.18 -14.00 5.38
C TYR A 68 8.95 -13.77 4.10
N GLY A 69 8.39 -14.18 2.99
CA GLY A 69 8.97 -13.93 1.68
C GLY A 69 8.48 -12.64 1.05
N ARG A 70 8.91 -12.41 -0.17
CA ARG A 70 8.57 -11.22 -0.96
C ARG A 70 7.06 -11.06 -1.15
N MET A 71 6.33 -12.16 -1.36
CA MET A 71 4.89 -12.12 -1.56
C MET A 71 4.16 -11.59 -0.32
N GLN A 72 4.55 -12.02 0.88
CA GLN A 72 3.96 -11.52 2.11
C GLN A 72 4.31 -10.05 2.36
N LEU A 73 5.55 -9.66 2.11
CA LEU A 73 5.98 -8.26 2.23
C LEU A 73 5.20 -7.36 1.27
N ALA A 74 5.05 -7.77 0.01
CA ALA A 74 4.25 -7.04 -0.97
C ALA A 74 2.81 -6.86 -0.50
N ALA A 75 2.18 -7.94 -0.01
CA ALA A 75 0.82 -7.89 0.50
C ALA A 75 0.69 -6.91 1.69
N VAL A 76 1.65 -6.92 2.60
CA VAL A 76 1.64 -6.04 3.78
C VAL A 76 1.76 -4.57 3.38
N ILE A 77 2.60 -4.25 2.40
CA ILE A 77 2.73 -2.89 1.88
C ILE A 77 1.39 -2.41 1.30
N VAL A 78 0.74 -3.22 0.48
CA VAL A 78 -0.56 -2.89 -0.11
C VAL A 78 -1.63 -2.72 0.98
N ILE A 79 -1.70 -3.62 1.95
CA ILE A 79 -2.62 -3.49 3.08
C ILE A 79 -2.37 -2.19 3.84
N GLY A 80 -1.12 -1.85 4.10
CA GLY A 80 -0.74 -0.61 4.77
C GLY A 80 -1.23 0.64 4.03
N CYS A 81 -1.21 0.60 2.69
CA CYS A 81 -1.74 1.68 1.86
C CYS A 81 -3.27 1.75 1.89
N LEU A 82 -3.97 0.64 2.03
CA LEU A 82 -5.42 0.57 1.83
C LEU A 82 -6.24 0.50 3.13
N LYS A 83 -5.62 0.12 4.24
CA LYS A 83 -6.34 -0.19 5.50
C LYS A 83 -7.13 0.98 6.10
N SER A 84 -6.81 2.21 5.74
CA SER A 84 -7.54 3.39 6.22
C SER A 84 -8.78 3.73 5.38
N VAL A 85 -8.93 3.14 4.19
CA VAL A 85 -10.03 3.43 3.27
C VAL A 85 -10.86 2.22 2.91
N LEU A 86 -10.34 1.02 3.09
CA LEU A 86 -11.03 -0.24 2.84
C LEU A 86 -10.99 -1.13 4.08
N SER A 87 -12.06 -1.91 4.27
CA SER A 87 -12.06 -2.95 5.29
C SER A 87 -11.13 -4.10 4.91
N LEU A 88 -10.75 -4.89 5.89
CA LEU A 88 -9.90 -6.05 5.66
C LEU A 88 -10.56 -7.07 4.73
N ASP A 89 -11.88 -7.25 4.84
CA ASP A 89 -12.65 -8.11 3.94
C ASP A 89 -12.65 -7.59 2.50
N GLU A 90 -12.75 -6.29 2.31
CA GLU A 90 -12.68 -5.67 0.98
C GLU A 90 -11.29 -5.84 0.36
N ILE A 91 -10.24 -5.65 1.15
CA ILE A 91 -8.85 -5.87 0.70
C ILE A 91 -8.64 -7.31 0.32
N LYS A 92 -9.11 -8.26 1.14
CA LYS A 92 -9.02 -9.69 0.87
C LYS A 92 -9.71 -10.06 -0.43
N ARG A 93 -10.93 -9.57 -0.65
CA ARG A 93 -11.66 -9.80 -1.91
C ARG A 93 -10.91 -9.23 -3.11
N GLY A 94 -10.33 -8.04 -2.95
CA GLY A 94 -9.51 -7.43 -3.98
C GLY A 94 -8.30 -8.29 -4.35
N PHE A 95 -7.60 -8.84 -3.36
CA PHE A 95 -6.49 -9.76 -3.58
C PHE A 95 -6.95 -11.02 -4.32
N GLU A 96 -8.07 -11.60 -3.91
CA GLU A 96 -8.61 -12.81 -4.56
C GLU A 96 -8.92 -12.55 -6.04
N VAL A 97 -9.53 -11.41 -6.35
CA VAL A 97 -9.85 -11.04 -7.74
C VAL A 97 -8.58 -10.86 -8.56
N GLU A 98 -7.62 -10.10 -8.05
CA GLU A 98 -6.36 -9.83 -8.76
C GLU A 98 -5.54 -11.11 -9.00
N LEU A 99 -5.44 -11.96 -7.99
CA LEU A 99 -4.64 -13.17 -8.07
C LEU A 99 -5.25 -14.26 -8.94
N LYS A 100 -6.55 -14.18 -9.23
CA LYS A 100 -7.19 -15.01 -10.26
C LYS A 100 -6.86 -14.53 -11.67
N ALA A 101 -6.67 -13.23 -11.84
CA ALA A 101 -6.42 -12.62 -13.14
C ALA A 101 -4.95 -12.64 -13.53
N THR A 102 -4.02 -12.60 -12.55
CA THR A 102 -2.59 -12.45 -12.83
C THR A 102 -1.75 -12.98 -11.66
N SER A 103 -0.42 -12.96 -11.83
CA SER A 103 0.53 -13.35 -10.80
C SER A 103 0.61 -12.32 -9.67
N SER A 104 1.13 -12.74 -8.51
CA SER A 104 1.39 -11.82 -7.37
C SER A 104 2.33 -10.68 -7.77
N ARG A 105 3.38 -11.00 -8.52
CA ARG A 105 4.34 -10.01 -9.03
C ARG A 105 3.64 -8.95 -9.88
N LYS A 106 2.85 -9.38 -10.84
CA LYS A 106 2.18 -8.46 -11.76
C LYS A 106 1.09 -7.64 -11.06
N ALA A 107 0.32 -8.27 -10.18
CA ALA A 107 -0.69 -7.58 -9.39
C ALA A 107 -0.05 -6.49 -8.51
N TYR A 108 1.03 -6.81 -7.83
CA TYR A 108 1.75 -5.85 -7.00
C TYR A 108 2.34 -4.70 -7.84
N ASN A 109 3.01 -5.00 -8.95
CA ASN A 109 3.58 -3.97 -9.82
C ASN A 109 2.49 -3.08 -10.45
N ASN A 110 1.32 -3.62 -10.77
CA ASN A 110 0.19 -2.82 -11.25
C ASN A 110 -0.28 -1.85 -10.17
N PHE A 111 -0.40 -2.30 -8.92
CA PHE A 111 -0.75 -1.44 -7.81
C PHE A 111 0.29 -0.34 -7.60
N VAL A 112 1.55 -0.71 -7.54
CA VAL A 112 2.67 0.23 -7.31
C VAL A 112 2.76 1.25 -8.44
N GLY A 113 2.60 0.82 -9.68
CA GLY A 113 2.61 1.72 -10.83
C GLY A 113 1.50 2.76 -10.74
N ALA A 114 0.28 2.34 -10.49
CA ALA A 114 -0.86 3.23 -10.34
C ALA A 114 -0.67 4.19 -9.15
N PHE A 115 -0.17 3.67 -8.03
CA PHE A 115 0.08 4.46 -6.84
C PHE A 115 1.16 5.53 -7.07
N ASN A 116 2.28 5.15 -7.66
CA ASN A 116 3.39 6.08 -7.94
C ASN A 116 3.00 7.14 -8.99
N ASP A 117 2.23 6.75 -10.01
CA ASP A 117 1.70 7.69 -11.00
C ASP A 117 0.82 8.75 -10.32
N GLU A 118 -0.01 8.33 -9.36
CA GLU A 118 -0.87 9.25 -8.64
C GLU A 118 -0.09 10.16 -7.68
N VAL A 119 0.95 9.65 -7.03
CA VAL A 119 1.89 10.47 -6.23
C VAL A 119 2.48 11.57 -7.10
N TYR A 120 2.97 11.20 -8.28
CA TYR A 120 3.56 12.16 -9.22
C TYR A 120 2.52 13.22 -9.63
N ARG A 121 1.31 12.79 -9.98
CA ARG A 121 0.25 13.72 -10.36
C ARG A 121 -0.08 14.70 -9.23
N ILE A 122 -0.21 14.22 -8.00
CA ILE A 122 -0.49 15.06 -6.83
C ILE A 122 0.65 16.04 -6.58
N SER A 123 1.90 15.60 -6.74
CA SER A 123 3.06 16.47 -6.55
C SER A 123 3.13 17.62 -7.55
N GLN A 124 2.58 17.42 -8.76
CA GLN A 124 2.57 18.44 -9.81
C GLN A 124 1.35 19.37 -9.74
N HIS A 125 0.20 18.83 -9.37
CA HIS A 125 -1.11 19.51 -9.53
C HIS A 125 -1.90 19.62 -8.22
N GLY A 126 -1.37 19.07 -7.12
CA GLY A 126 -2.10 18.95 -5.87
C GLY A 126 -3.16 17.84 -5.89
N PRO A 127 -3.77 17.54 -4.74
CA PRO A 127 -4.81 16.52 -4.65
C PRO A 127 -5.96 16.86 -5.59
N ARG A 128 -6.49 15.85 -6.31
CA ARG A 128 -7.74 16.03 -7.05
C ARG A 128 -8.84 16.20 -6.06
N ASN A 129 -9.27 17.43 -5.95
CA ASN A 129 -10.30 17.61 -4.98
C ASN A 129 -11.21 18.75 -5.32
N LEU A 130 -12.21 18.45 -6.15
CA LEU A 130 -13.35 19.36 -6.31
C LEU A 130 -14.04 19.63 -4.96
N TRP A 131 -13.93 18.73 -4.03
CA TRP A 131 -14.59 18.79 -2.72
C TRP A 131 -13.62 18.80 -1.54
N GLY A 132 -12.36 18.58 -1.80
CA GLY A 132 -11.40 18.28 -0.75
C GLY A 132 -10.98 19.45 0.11
N GLU A 133 -10.95 20.60 -0.45
CA GLU A 133 -10.81 21.81 0.33
C GLU A 133 -11.95 21.94 1.34
N LEU A 134 -13.14 21.44 0.97
CA LEU A 134 -14.32 21.44 1.82
C LEU A 134 -14.30 20.31 2.86
N LEU A 135 -13.67 19.18 2.53
CA LEU A 135 -13.69 17.99 3.36
C LEU A 135 -12.47 17.88 4.25
N ALA A 136 -11.42 18.68 4.01
CA ALA A 136 -10.16 18.64 4.76
C ALA A 136 -9.62 17.22 4.95
N GLU A 137 -9.76 16.38 3.90
CA GLU A 137 -9.26 15.00 3.92
C GLU A 137 -7.75 14.98 4.08
N PRO A 138 -7.21 14.04 4.88
CA PRO A 138 -5.78 13.81 4.93
C PRO A 138 -5.24 13.50 3.53
N ALA A 139 -4.08 14.06 3.18
CA ALA A 139 -3.46 13.83 1.88
C ALA A 139 -3.21 12.35 1.60
N ALA A 140 -2.89 11.56 2.63
CA ALA A 140 -2.72 10.13 2.51
C ALA A 140 -4.00 9.42 2.05
N VAL A 141 -5.16 9.80 2.59
CA VAL A 141 -6.45 9.22 2.20
C VAL A 141 -6.80 9.59 0.77
N SER A 142 -6.58 10.84 0.37
CA SER A 142 -6.79 11.31 -1.00
C SER A 142 -5.92 10.53 -1.98
N LEU A 143 -4.64 10.31 -1.65
CA LEU A 143 -3.71 9.54 -2.45
C LEU A 143 -4.15 8.08 -2.59
N GLN A 144 -4.59 7.46 -1.50
CA GLN A 144 -5.08 6.08 -1.51
C GLN A 144 -6.33 5.92 -2.37
N HIS A 145 -7.30 6.83 -2.26
CA HIS A 145 -8.48 6.83 -3.10
C HIS A 145 -8.13 6.94 -4.58
N SER A 146 -7.25 7.86 -4.92
CA SER A 146 -6.83 8.07 -6.31
C SER A 146 -6.11 6.85 -6.86
N ALA A 147 -5.27 6.20 -6.07
CA ALA A 147 -4.57 4.97 -6.46
C ALA A 147 -5.56 3.82 -6.70
N ILE A 148 -6.57 3.67 -5.84
CA ILE A 148 -7.62 2.66 -5.99
C ILE A 148 -8.40 2.90 -7.28
N VAL A 149 -8.84 4.12 -7.53
CA VAL A 149 -9.58 4.47 -8.74
C VAL A 149 -8.75 4.19 -9.99
N SER A 150 -7.47 4.56 -9.99
CA SER A 150 -6.55 4.31 -11.09
C SER A 150 -6.38 2.81 -11.34
N MET A 151 -6.26 2.02 -10.29
CA MET A 151 -6.14 0.56 -10.39
C MET A 151 -7.40 -0.06 -10.97
N LEU A 152 -8.58 0.36 -10.52
CA LEU A 152 -9.86 -0.14 -11.02
C LEU A 152 -10.11 0.26 -12.48
N ALA A 153 -9.68 1.43 -12.89
CA ALA A 153 -9.85 1.91 -14.26
C ALA A 153 -8.99 1.15 -15.26
N LYS A 154 -7.91 0.50 -14.83
CA LYS A 154 -7.03 -0.31 -15.69
C LYS A 154 -7.55 -1.73 -15.93
N LYS A 155 -8.63 -2.11 -15.33
CA LYS A 155 -9.30 -3.40 -15.56
C LYS A 155 -10.28 -3.28 -16.75
#